data_8c0a370ae3538aacdfbbdc19d6b9719d
#
_entry.id   8c0a370ae3538aacdfbbdc19d6b9719d
#
_cell.length_a   1.000
_cell.length_b   1.000
_cell.length_c   1.000
_cell.angle_alpha   90.00
_cell.angle_beta   90.00
_cell.angle_gamma   90.00
#
_symmetry.space_group_name_H-M   'P 1'
#
loop_
_entity.id
_entity.type
_entity.pdbx_description
1 polymer ?
#
loop_
_entity_poly.entity_id
_entity_poly.type
_entity_poly.pdbx_seq_one_letter_code
_entity_poly.pdbx_strand_id
1 'polypeptide(L)'
;SAVGVAPPAPPKTAANPRPVPPPVVPRPPLLCPAAWLDNARLDIERLNVPGVYFIHPKYYNDQAPGFRRFRQLYLTQQHLPPSVFASQGFELLLFFGTTLHQYGPGFQANLATAGPAAGAIFEGESYANGAHDNQLVPITKLENLELQVVR
;
A
#
# COMPACT_ATOMS: atom_id res chain seq x y z
N SER A 1 -38.78 -68.68 37.52
CA SER A 1 -37.98 -67.46 37.45
C SER A 1 -37.30 -67.41 36.09
N ALA A 2 -37.83 -66.61 35.19
CA ALA A 2 -37.23 -66.37 33.87
C ALA A 2 -36.42 -65.05 33.92
N VAL A 3 -35.11 -65.18 33.73
CA VAL A 3 -34.21 -64.01 33.62
C VAL A 3 -34.27 -63.50 32.18
N GLY A 4 -34.90 -62.35 32.01
CA GLY A 4 -34.94 -61.66 30.70
C GLY A 4 -33.59 -61.08 30.36
N VAL A 5 -32.95 -61.55 29.29
CA VAL A 5 -31.74 -60.94 28.71
C VAL A 5 -32.18 -59.82 27.82
N ALA A 6 -31.69 -58.57 28.12
CA ALA A 6 -31.93 -57.36 27.29
C ALA A 6 -31.20 -57.47 25.92
N PRO A 7 -31.82 -57.06 24.83
CA PRO A 7 -31.18 -57.05 23.51
C PRO A 7 -29.97 -56.13 23.42
N PRO A 8 -28.92 -56.44 22.62
CA PRO A 8 -27.76 -55.66 22.48
C PRO A 8 -28.08 -54.31 21.77
N ALA A 9 -27.42 -53.21 22.22
CA ALA A 9 -27.58 -51.91 21.66
C ALA A 9 -27.13 -51.85 20.17
N PRO A 10 -27.78 -51.03 19.30
CA PRO A 10 -27.41 -50.96 17.90
C PRO A 10 -26.01 -50.35 17.73
N PRO A 11 -25.26 -50.73 16.69
CA PRO A 11 -23.93 -50.22 16.45
C PRO A 11 -23.98 -48.71 16.19
N LYS A 12 -23.07 -47.95 16.84
CA LYS A 12 -22.90 -46.52 16.62
C LYS A 12 -22.56 -46.27 15.14
N THR A 13 -23.44 -45.60 14.43
CA THR A 13 -23.24 -45.17 13.04
C THR A 13 -21.90 -44.44 12.92
N ALA A 14 -20.99 -44.96 12.09
CA ALA A 14 -19.71 -44.34 11.82
C ALA A 14 -19.95 -42.92 11.30
N ALA A 15 -19.38 -41.92 11.99
CA ALA A 15 -19.48 -40.55 11.59
C ALA A 15 -18.90 -40.37 10.17
N ASN A 16 -19.72 -39.90 9.25
CA ASN A 16 -19.33 -39.64 7.88
C ASN A 16 -18.11 -38.72 7.89
N PRO A 17 -16.95 -39.10 7.33
CA PRO A 17 -15.76 -38.23 7.36
C PRO A 17 -16.09 -36.91 6.65
N ARG A 18 -15.83 -35.76 7.32
CA ARG A 18 -16.02 -34.46 6.73
C ARG A 18 -15.17 -34.37 5.45
N PRO A 19 -15.71 -33.86 4.35
CA PRO A 19 -14.92 -33.65 3.12
C PRO A 19 -13.70 -32.81 3.44
N VAL A 20 -12.52 -33.32 3.12
CA VAL A 20 -11.27 -32.56 3.23
C VAL A 20 -11.35 -31.41 2.21
N PRO A 21 -11.22 -30.15 2.64
CA PRO A 21 -11.24 -29.03 1.69
C PRO A 21 -10.12 -29.23 0.64
N PRO A 22 -10.37 -28.89 -0.62
CA PRO A 22 -9.36 -29.03 -1.66
C PRO A 22 -8.11 -28.22 -1.29
N PRO A 23 -6.91 -28.67 -1.69
CA PRO A 23 -5.67 -27.95 -1.40
C PRO A 23 -5.76 -26.53 -1.99
N VAL A 24 -5.48 -25.53 -1.14
CA VAL A 24 -5.42 -24.13 -1.56
C VAL A 24 -4.18 -23.98 -2.44
N VAL A 25 -4.37 -23.89 -3.75
CA VAL A 25 -3.27 -23.58 -4.68
C VAL A 25 -2.90 -22.11 -4.47
N PRO A 26 -1.66 -21.79 -4.09
CA PRO A 26 -1.23 -20.41 -3.94
C PRO A 26 -1.36 -19.68 -5.29
N ARG A 27 -2.17 -18.64 -5.34
CA ARG A 27 -2.27 -17.80 -6.53
C ARG A 27 -1.03 -16.91 -6.59
N PRO A 28 -0.39 -16.75 -7.78
CA PRO A 28 0.71 -15.81 -7.91
C PRO A 28 0.22 -14.38 -7.60
N PRO A 29 1.06 -13.53 -6.99
CA PRO A 29 0.70 -12.14 -6.75
C PRO A 29 0.51 -11.40 -8.07
N LEU A 30 -0.50 -10.56 -8.14
CA LEU A 30 -0.81 -9.70 -9.27
C LEU A 30 -0.33 -8.28 -8.96
N LEU A 31 0.54 -7.74 -9.80
CA LEU A 31 1.05 -6.38 -9.70
C LEU A 31 0.43 -5.52 -10.81
N CYS A 32 -0.35 -4.50 -10.40
CA CYS A 32 -1.14 -3.67 -11.29
C CYS A 32 -0.66 -2.20 -11.25
N PRO A 33 -0.85 -1.41 -12.31
CA PRO A 33 -0.71 0.04 -12.24
C PRO A 33 -1.79 0.65 -11.31
N ALA A 34 -1.44 1.70 -10.55
CA ALA A 34 -2.41 2.41 -9.69
C ALA A 34 -3.58 3.02 -10.46
N ALA A 35 -3.40 3.32 -11.76
CA ALA A 35 -4.47 3.80 -12.64
C ALA A 35 -5.69 2.85 -12.74
N TRP A 36 -5.54 1.58 -12.34
CA TRP A 36 -6.68 0.68 -12.25
C TRP A 36 -7.67 1.06 -11.15
N LEU A 37 -7.19 1.72 -10.09
CA LEU A 37 -8.04 2.20 -8.99
C LEU A 37 -9.00 3.30 -9.44
N ASP A 38 -8.60 4.07 -10.46
CA ASP A 38 -9.40 5.18 -11.02
C ASP A 38 -10.34 4.71 -12.16
N ASN A 39 -10.29 3.43 -12.53
CA ASN A 39 -11.07 2.91 -13.63
C ASN A 39 -12.50 2.56 -13.19
N ALA A 40 -13.47 3.41 -13.55
CA ALA A 40 -14.87 3.24 -13.23
C ALA A 40 -15.51 1.91 -13.73
N ARG A 41 -14.84 1.17 -14.63
CA ARG A 41 -15.29 -0.15 -15.10
C ARG A 41 -14.82 -1.29 -14.22
N LEU A 42 -13.86 -1.04 -13.33
CA LEU A 42 -13.35 -2.03 -12.39
C LEU A 42 -14.05 -1.86 -11.04
N ASP A 43 -14.56 -2.96 -10.56
CA ASP A 43 -15.13 -3.02 -9.22
C ASP A 43 -14.00 -3.08 -8.19
N ILE A 44 -13.90 -2.04 -7.35
CA ILE A 44 -12.85 -1.93 -6.33
C ILE A 44 -12.90 -3.10 -5.32
N GLU A 45 -14.09 -3.65 -5.07
CA GLU A 45 -14.25 -4.81 -4.19
C GLU A 45 -13.54 -6.04 -4.75
N ARG A 46 -13.50 -6.19 -6.08
CA ARG A 46 -12.77 -7.27 -6.75
C ARG A 46 -11.26 -7.10 -6.69
N LEU A 47 -10.78 -5.88 -6.49
CA LEU A 47 -9.36 -5.56 -6.29
C LEU A 47 -8.94 -5.68 -4.82
N ASN A 48 -9.91 -5.68 -3.90
CA ASN A 48 -9.69 -5.82 -2.44
C ASN A 48 -9.56 -7.30 -2.04
N VAL A 49 -8.65 -8.02 -2.69
CA VAL A 49 -8.38 -9.43 -2.43
C VAL A 49 -6.90 -9.68 -2.15
N PRO A 50 -6.55 -10.66 -1.32
CA PRO A 50 -5.16 -11.01 -1.05
C PRO A 50 -4.39 -11.32 -2.34
N GLY A 51 -3.17 -10.79 -2.44
CA GLY A 51 -2.28 -11.02 -3.58
C GLY A 51 -2.41 -10.01 -4.70
N VAL A 52 -3.27 -8.98 -4.59
CA VAL A 52 -3.32 -7.86 -5.53
C VAL A 52 -2.57 -6.67 -4.96
N TYR A 53 -1.61 -6.16 -5.74
CA TYR A 53 -0.73 -5.04 -5.37
C TYR A 53 -0.72 -4.00 -6.49
N PHE A 54 -0.46 -2.74 -6.12
CA PHE A 54 -0.44 -1.62 -7.07
C PHE A 54 0.90 -0.91 -7.04
N ILE A 55 1.50 -0.69 -8.19
CA ILE A 55 2.61 0.24 -8.36
C ILE A 55 2.03 1.64 -8.30
N HIS A 56 2.37 2.41 -7.25
CA HIS A 56 1.71 3.67 -6.93
C HIS A 56 2.69 4.83 -6.72
N PRO A 57 3.38 5.31 -7.78
CA PRO A 57 4.45 6.31 -7.66
C PRO A 57 4.00 7.64 -7.02
N LYS A 58 2.70 7.95 -7.10
CA LYS A 58 2.10 9.18 -6.57
C LYS A 58 1.28 8.94 -5.31
N TYR A 59 1.53 7.83 -4.62
CA TYR A 59 0.83 7.54 -3.38
C TYR A 59 1.21 8.54 -2.30
N TYR A 60 0.21 9.05 -1.61
CA TYR A 60 0.36 9.79 -0.37
C TYR A 60 -0.78 9.44 0.58
N ASN A 61 -0.48 9.50 1.86
CA ASN A 61 -1.48 9.32 2.90
C ASN A 61 -2.10 10.68 3.22
N ASP A 62 -3.35 10.88 2.87
CA ASP A 62 -4.08 12.12 3.11
C ASP A 62 -4.32 12.41 4.61
N GLN A 63 -4.18 11.40 5.46
CA GLN A 63 -4.24 11.52 6.91
C GLN A 63 -2.88 11.86 7.53
N ALA A 64 -1.80 11.81 6.76
CA ALA A 64 -0.47 12.15 7.26
C ALA A 64 -0.41 13.62 7.74
N PRO A 65 0.25 13.89 8.88
CA PRO A 65 0.34 15.26 9.43
C PRO A 65 0.95 16.26 8.45
N GLY A 66 1.94 15.86 7.67
CA GLY A 66 2.59 16.68 6.64
C GLY A 66 1.62 17.13 5.56
N PHE A 67 0.85 16.20 5.00
CA PHE A 67 -0.16 16.52 4.00
C PHE A 67 -1.27 17.43 4.57
N ARG A 68 -1.78 17.14 5.76
CA ARG A 68 -2.83 17.98 6.38
C ARG A 68 -2.36 19.41 6.60
N ARG A 69 -1.12 19.58 7.09
CA ARG A 69 -0.51 20.92 7.26
C ARG A 69 -0.35 21.65 5.94
N PHE A 70 0.20 20.99 4.93
CA PHE A 70 0.33 21.55 3.58
C PHE A 70 -1.02 21.96 3.00
N ARG A 71 -2.02 21.07 3.06
CA ARG A 71 -3.37 21.33 2.57
C ARG A 71 -4.01 22.53 3.24
N GLN A 72 -3.86 22.67 4.55
CA GLN A 72 -4.39 23.82 5.29
C GLN A 72 -3.74 25.13 4.86
N LEU A 73 -2.41 25.17 4.75
CA LEU A 73 -1.67 26.35 4.28
C LEU A 73 -2.07 26.72 2.85
N TYR A 74 -2.16 25.74 1.97
CA TYR A 74 -2.53 25.93 0.58
C TYR A 74 -3.95 26.49 0.45
N LEU A 75 -4.93 25.93 1.16
CA LEU A 75 -6.31 26.42 1.22
C LEU A 75 -6.41 27.85 1.72
N THR A 76 -5.62 28.21 2.74
CA THR A 76 -5.61 29.56 3.29
C THR A 76 -5.09 30.59 2.30
N GLN A 77 -4.10 30.22 1.48
CA GLN A 77 -3.45 31.13 0.53
C GLN A 77 -4.13 31.16 -0.83
N GLN A 78 -4.57 30.01 -1.32
CA GLN A 78 -5.08 29.87 -2.68
C GLN A 78 -6.59 29.77 -2.75
N HIS A 79 -7.29 29.59 -1.61
CA HIS A 79 -8.75 29.39 -1.50
C HIS A 79 -9.28 28.18 -2.30
N LEU A 80 -8.40 27.26 -2.70
CA LEU A 80 -8.68 26.04 -3.45
C LEU A 80 -7.90 24.87 -2.86
N PRO A 81 -8.39 23.63 -2.94
CA PRO A 81 -7.63 22.46 -2.51
C PRO A 81 -6.41 22.25 -3.43
N PRO A 82 -5.27 21.78 -2.88
CA PRO A 82 -4.10 21.50 -3.70
C PRO A 82 -4.39 20.36 -4.68
N SER A 83 -3.94 20.52 -5.91
CA SER A 83 -3.88 19.42 -6.87
C SER A 83 -2.74 18.46 -6.54
N VAL A 84 -2.75 17.28 -7.15
CA VAL A 84 -1.62 16.33 -7.05
C VAL A 84 -0.31 16.98 -7.50
N PHE A 85 -0.36 17.80 -8.56
CA PHE A 85 0.82 18.52 -9.07
C PHE A 85 1.32 19.60 -8.10
N ALA A 86 0.42 20.29 -7.39
CA ALA A 86 0.82 21.25 -6.36
C ALA A 86 1.50 20.54 -5.18
N SER A 87 1.00 19.38 -4.79
CA SER A 87 1.60 18.53 -3.75
C SER A 87 2.99 18.03 -4.17
N GLN A 88 3.13 17.55 -5.41
CA GLN A 88 4.42 17.12 -5.97
C GLN A 88 5.44 18.27 -6.05
N GLY A 89 5.01 19.45 -6.53
CA GLY A 89 5.88 20.63 -6.60
C GLY A 89 6.37 21.08 -5.23
N PHE A 90 5.50 21.06 -4.22
CA PHE A 90 5.89 21.36 -2.85
C PHE A 90 6.91 20.36 -2.31
N GLU A 91 6.66 19.04 -2.48
CA GLU A 91 7.57 17.99 -2.05
C GLU A 91 8.95 18.14 -2.67
N LEU A 92 9.02 18.29 -4.00
CA LEU A 92 10.28 18.43 -4.73
C LEU A 92 11.05 19.68 -4.30
N LEU A 93 10.37 20.82 -4.14
CA LEU A 93 11.02 22.06 -3.68
C LEU A 93 11.55 21.92 -2.26
N LEU A 94 10.79 21.27 -1.38
CA LEU A 94 11.23 21.02 -0.01
C LEU A 94 12.43 20.08 0.02
N PHE A 95 12.37 18.95 -0.70
CA PHE A 95 13.44 17.97 -0.76
C PHE A 95 14.73 18.57 -1.33
N PHE A 96 14.68 19.11 -2.54
CA PHE A 96 15.89 19.67 -3.17
C PHE A 96 16.37 20.94 -2.48
N GLY A 97 15.48 21.77 -1.94
CA GLY A 97 15.84 22.95 -1.17
C GLY A 97 16.60 22.61 0.11
N THR A 98 16.11 21.63 0.87
CA THR A 98 16.80 21.14 2.08
C THR A 98 18.12 20.46 1.75
N THR A 99 18.16 19.66 0.69
CA THR A 99 19.35 18.96 0.24
C THR A 99 20.43 19.95 -0.24
N LEU A 100 20.05 20.95 -1.01
CA LEU A 100 20.95 22.02 -1.46
C LEU A 100 21.47 22.85 -0.27
N HIS A 101 20.61 23.14 0.69
CA HIS A 101 21.00 23.85 1.92
C HIS A 101 22.02 23.04 2.73
N GLN A 102 21.83 21.73 2.84
CA GLN A 102 22.68 20.85 3.62
C GLN A 102 24.02 20.54 2.97
N TYR A 103 24.05 20.30 1.67
CA TYR A 103 25.22 19.80 0.95
C TYR A 103 25.82 20.79 -0.06
N GLY A 104 25.17 21.93 -0.27
CA GLY A 104 25.60 22.92 -1.26
C GLY A 104 25.44 22.46 -2.71
N PRO A 105 26.12 23.14 -3.67
CA PRO A 105 25.98 22.86 -5.12
C PRO A 105 26.35 21.43 -5.53
N GLY A 106 27.17 20.73 -4.72
CA GLY A 106 27.58 19.35 -4.99
C GLY A 106 26.63 18.28 -4.43
N PHE A 107 25.41 18.63 -4.07
CA PHE A 107 24.46 17.75 -3.39
C PHE A 107 24.17 16.43 -4.13
N GLN A 108 24.28 16.40 -5.45
CA GLN A 108 24.02 15.20 -6.27
C GLN A 108 24.93 14.03 -5.91
N ALA A 109 26.22 14.28 -5.62
CA ALA A 109 27.14 13.25 -5.20
C ALA A 109 26.76 12.66 -3.83
N ASN A 110 26.21 13.49 -2.94
CA ASN A 110 25.71 13.05 -1.64
C ASN A 110 24.42 12.23 -1.78
N LEU A 111 23.52 12.62 -2.67
CA LEU A 111 22.30 11.86 -2.95
C LEU A 111 22.60 10.46 -3.52
N ALA A 112 23.64 10.33 -4.34
CA ALA A 112 24.06 9.05 -4.91
C ALA A 112 24.48 8.02 -3.84
N THR A 113 24.96 8.49 -2.68
CA THR A 113 25.41 7.63 -1.56
C THR A 113 24.43 7.62 -0.39
N ALA A 114 23.48 8.55 -0.36
CA ALA A 114 22.48 8.62 0.68
C ALA A 114 21.44 7.50 0.51
N GLY A 115 20.90 7.03 1.62
CA GLY A 115 19.73 6.17 1.63
C GLY A 115 18.45 6.93 1.28
N PRO A 116 17.31 6.23 1.22
CA PRO A 116 16.01 6.86 1.03
C PRO A 116 15.72 7.92 2.11
N ALA A 117 15.26 9.08 1.69
CA ALA A 117 14.80 10.16 2.56
C ALA A 117 13.27 10.12 2.67
N ALA A 118 12.74 10.23 3.88
CA ALA A 118 11.30 10.31 4.08
C ALA A 118 10.75 11.61 3.49
N GLY A 119 9.62 11.51 2.79
CA GLY A 119 8.92 12.68 2.26
C GLY A 119 8.07 13.39 3.31
N ALA A 120 7.67 14.60 3.01
CA ALA A 120 6.74 15.37 3.83
C ALA A 120 5.26 15.03 3.50
N ILE A 121 4.99 14.69 2.26
CA ILE A 121 3.65 14.37 1.73
C ILE A 121 3.64 12.95 1.17
N PHE A 122 4.60 12.62 0.31
CA PHE A 122 4.75 11.31 -0.33
C PHE A 122 5.61 10.38 0.53
N GLU A 123 5.77 9.14 0.12
CA GLU A 123 6.55 8.15 0.89
C GLU A 123 8.04 8.48 0.97
N GLY A 124 8.56 9.27 0.03
CA GLY A 124 9.92 9.78 0.05
C GLY A 124 10.63 9.74 -1.28
N GLU A 125 11.93 10.01 -1.21
CA GLU A 125 12.81 10.17 -2.35
C GLU A 125 14.08 9.34 -2.17
N SER A 126 14.55 8.72 -3.27
CA SER A 126 15.81 7.98 -3.30
C SER A 126 16.49 8.17 -4.66
N TYR A 127 17.71 8.65 -4.64
CA TYR A 127 18.57 8.83 -5.83
C TYR A 127 19.87 8.04 -5.69
N ALA A 128 19.80 6.90 -5.01
CA ALA A 128 20.97 6.04 -4.76
C ALA A 128 21.64 5.60 -6.07
N ASN A 129 22.94 5.33 -6.01
CA ASN A 129 23.77 4.88 -7.12
C ASN A 129 23.82 5.86 -8.31
N GLY A 130 23.59 7.16 -8.08
CA GLY A 130 23.61 8.18 -9.11
C GLY A 130 22.42 8.13 -10.05
N ALA A 131 21.30 7.57 -9.62
CA ALA A 131 20.07 7.56 -10.39
C ALA A 131 19.58 9.00 -10.68
N HIS A 132 19.08 9.22 -11.90
CA HIS A 132 18.51 10.50 -12.30
C HIS A 132 17.03 10.63 -11.94
N ASP A 133 16.39 9.50 -11.64
CA ASP A 133 14.98 9.41 -11.26
C ASP A 133 14.83 8.90 -9.83
N ASN A 134 13.72 9.26 -9.18
CA ASN A 134 13.38 8.71 -7.87
C ASN A 134 13.20 7.18 -7.96
N GLN A 135 14.04 6.46 -7.24
CA GLN A 135 14.03 4.99 -7.18
C GLN A 135 13.02 4.44 -6.18
N LEU A 136 12.43 5.30 -5.34
CA LEU A 136 11.45 4.89 -4.35
C LEU A 136 10.07 4.90 -5.00
N VAL A 137 9.58 3.70 -5.33
CA VAL A 137 8.23 3.52 -5.89
C VAL A 137 7.39 2.74 -4.88
N PRO A 138 6.43 3.38 -4.22
CA PRO A 138 5.55 2.69 -3.28
C PRO A 138 4.75 1.59 -3.97
N ILE A 139 4.70 0.43 -3.31
CA ILE A 139 3.76 -0.64 -3.63
C ILE A 139 2.65 -0.57 -2.60
N THR A 140 1.41 -0.50 -3.07
CA THR A 140 0.24 -0.45 -2.21
C THR A 140 -0.64 -1.69 -2.41
N LYS A 141 -1.46 -1.99 -1.43
CA LYS A 141 -2.53 -2.99 -1.48
C LYS A 141 -3.82 -2.36 -0.96
N LEU A 142 -4.95 -2.92 -1.35
CA LEU A 142 -6.23 -2.63 -0.70
C LEU A 142 -6.42 -3.56 0.48
N GLU A 143 -6.74 -3.01 1.62
CA GLU A 143 -7.14 -3.74 2.81
C GLU A 143 -8.33 -2.99 3.45
N ASN A 144 -9.47 -3.66 3.56
CA ASN A 144 -10.73 -3.05 3.99
C ASN A 144 -11.14 -1.81 3.15
N LEU A 145 -10.88 -1.85 1.85
CA LEU A 145 -11.10 -0.73 0.90
C LEU A 145 -10.22 0.51 1.14
N GLU A 146 -9.21 0.40 2.00
CA GLU A 146 -8.20 1.43 2.23
C GLU A 146 -6.87 1.04 1.58
N LEU A 147 -6.20 2.03 0.98
CA LEU A 147 -4.87 1.82 0.41
C LEU A 147 -3.81 1.85 1.52
N GLN A 148 -3.02 0.80 1.58
CA GLN A 148 -1.91 0.66 2.51
C GLN A 148 -0.61 0.37 1.77
N VAL A 149 0.48 1.02 2.21
CA VAL A 149 1.83 0.73 1.68
C VAL A 149 2.31 -0.61 2.19
N VAL A 150 2.80 -1.42 1.28
CA VAL A 150 3.45 -2.70 1.61
C VAL A 150 4.89 -2.42 2.03
N ARG A 151 5.24 -2.80 3.23
CA ARG A 151 6.58 -2.68 3.83
C ARG A 151 7.20 -4.03 4.07
#